data_ca03aa603b411cdf7f5a19ceb6756a1a
#
_entry.id   ca03aa603b411cdf7f5a19ceb6756a1a
#
_cell.length_a   1.000
_cell.length_b   1.000
_cell.length_c   1.000
_cell.angle_alpha   90.00
_cell.angle_beta   90.00
_cell.angle_gamma   90.00
#
_symmetry.space_group_name_H-M   'P 1'
#
loop_
_entity.id
_entity.type
_entity.pdbx_description
1 polymer ?
#
loop_
_entity_poly.entity_id
_entity_poly.type
_entity_poly.pdbx_seq_one_letter_code
_entity_poly.pdbx_strand_id
1 'polypeptide(L)'
;GGATMKMTPLELSVKSFKAKYPGTLLMIEVGYKYHFYGDDARDASKVLGIFAYQSRNYLTASVPVVRLHVYVRRLVKAGFRVGVVKQTETAALKASGESASGNKGGLFERQLVGLYTKATLDAGAALSNAGGDGEKSSASWNLSNYLLCVAEERAGGSTTRIGLAAIDTSTGDVLNGEFVDTLQRPGLESRLLCISPAEIVLVEPISEPTVRLIKALYGSGKNAARIEYLTRDALANVELTGVKAEEATPLVHTAPVSYTHLTLPTIPTV
;
A
#
# COMPACT_ATOMS: atom_id res chain seq x y z
N GLY A 1 -28.51 -20.28 13.32
CA GLY A 1 -28.24 -19.14 14.14
C GLY A 1 -27.24 -19.49 15.21
N GLY A 2 -25.92 -19.30 14.97
CA GLY A 2 -24.89 -19.51 15.98
C GLY A 2 -24.92 -18.36 16.97
N ALA A 3 -25.08 -18.64 18.24
CA ALA A 3 -24.98 -17.65 19.33
C ALA A 3 -23.58 -17.02 19.30
N THR A 4 -23.48 -15.72 19.07
CA THR A 4 -22.23 -14.98 19.17
C THR A 4 -21.77 -14.97 20.62
N MET A 5 -20.57 -15.52 20.88
CA MET A 5 -19.97 -15.47 22.22
C MET A 5 -19.57 -14.03 22.56
N LYS A 6 -19.59 -13.69 23.86
CA LYS A 6 -19.06 -12.40 24.33
C LYS A 6 -17.62 -12.20 23.82
N MET A 7 -17.37 -11.07 23.19
CA MET A 7 -16.06 -10.74 22.61
C MET A 7 -14.99 -10.61 23.70
N THR A 8 -13.83 -11.18 23.43
CA THR A 8 -12.65 -11.01 24.28
C THR A 8 -12.02 -9.62 24.05
N PRO A 9 -11.20 -9.12 24.98
CA PRO A 9 -10.47 -7.87 24.78
C PRO A 9 -9.61 -7.89 23.49
N LEU A 10 -9.02 -9.03 23.12
CA LEU A 10 -8.28 -9.21 21.87
C LEU A 10 -9.19 -9.06 20.64
N GLU A 11 -10.35 -9.69 20.65
CA GLU A 11 -11.32 -9.59 19.54
C GLU A 11 -11.86 -8.17 19.38
N LEU A 12 -12.03 -7.42 20.47
CA LEU A 12 -12.38 -5.99 20.43
C LEU A 12 -11.26 -5.15 19.81
N SER A 13 -10.00 -5.43 20.17
CA SER A 13 -8.83 -4.80 19.57
C SER A 13 -8.74 -5.10 18.05
N VAL A 14 -8.94 -6.34 17.65
CA VAL A 14 -9.00 -6.74 16.22
C VAL A 14 -10.06 -5.94 15.48
N LYS A 15 -11.27 -5.84 16.03
CA LYS A 15 -12.37 -5.07 15.45
C LYS A 15 -12.02 -3.59 15.30
N SER A 16 -11.37 -3.00 16.29
CA SER A 16 -10.89 -1.62 16.25
C SER A 16 -9.86 -1.40 15.14
N PHE A 17 -8.85 -2.27 15.03
CA PHE A 17 -7.87 -2.18 13.94
C PHE A 17 -8.49 -2.36 12.56
N LYS A 18 -9.43 -3.29 12.40
CA LYS A 18 -10.16 -3.47 11.12
C LYS A 18 -10.96 -2.24 10.73
N ALA A 19 -11.60 -1.58 11.69
CA ALA A 19 -12.34 -0.34 11.45
C ALA A 19 -11.40 0.83 11.10
N LYS A 20 -10.21 0.91 11.72
CA LYS A 20 -9.22 1.96 11.48
C LYS A 20 -8.49 1.79 10.14
N TYR A 21 -8.31 0.56 9.67
CA TYR A 21 -7.58 0.24 8.45
C TYR A 21 -8.43 -0.60 7.48
N PRO A 22 -9.49 -0.03 6.90
CA PRO A 22 -10.36 -0.74 5.97
C PRO A 22 -9.58 -1.21 4.74
N GLY A 23 -9.97 -2.36 4.17
CA GLY A 23 -9.32 -2.93 2.99
C GLY A 23 -7.86 -3.40 3.20
N THR A 24 -7.40 -3.47 4.46
CA THR A 24 -6.07 -3.95 4.82
C THR A 24 -6.16 -5.34 5.44
N LEU A 25 -5.37 -6.28 4.94
CA LEU A 25 -5.18 -7.59 5.54
C LEU A 25 -4.24 -7.44 6.73
N LEU A 26 -4.74 -7.70 7.93
CA LEU A 26 -4.02 -7.45 9.18
C LEU A 26 -3.33 -8.73 9.69
N MET A 27 -2.05 -8.62 9.97
CA MET A 27 -1.23 -9.59 10.69
C MET A 27 -1.05 -9.12 12.13
N ILE A 28 -1.75 -9.73 13.07
CA ILE A 28 -1.79 -9.29 14.47
C ILE A 28 -0.93 -10.21 15.34
N GLU A 29 0.09 -9.66 15.96
CA GLU A 29 0.99 -10.41 16.84
C GLU A 29 0.28 -10.84 18.13
N VAL A 30 0.34 -12.14 18.40
CA VAL A 30 -0.15 -12.76 19.62
C VAL A 30 0.87 -13.81 20.05
N GLY A 31 1.70 -13.47 21.03
CA GLY A 31 2.82 -14.31 21.47
C GLY A 31 3.84 -14.52 20.33
N TYR A 32 4.11 -15.77 19.97
CA TYR A 32 5.09 -16.13 18.94
C TYR A 32 4.51 -16.31 17.54
N LYS A 33 3.27 -15.82 17.30
CA LYS A 33 2.58 -15.98 16.04
C LYS A 33 1.94 -14.67 15.61
N TYR A 34 1.83 -14.48 14.28
CA TYR A 34 0.91 -13.53 13.69
C TYR A 34 -0.39 -14.24 13.36
N HIS A 35 -1.49 -13.69 13.84
CA HIS A 35 -2.83 -14.20 13.62
C HIS A 35 -3.56 -13.34 12.59
N PHE A 36 -4.34 -14.01 11.77
CA PHE A 36 -5.32 -13.44 10.85
C PHE A 36 -6.71 -13.74 11.35
N TYR A 37 -7.66 -12.83 11.17
CA TYR A 37 -9.02 -12.97 11.69
C TYR A 37 -10.07 -12.70 10.62
N GLY A 38 -11.15 -13.50 10.59
CA GLY A 38 -12.27 -13.35 9.69
C GLY A 38 -11.89 -13.53 8.22
N ASP A 39 -12.20 -12.53 7.39
CA ASP A 39 -11.89 -12.59 5.96
C ASP A 39 -10.39 -12.59 5.68
N ASP A 40 -9.59 -11.88 6.49
CA ASP A 40 -8.13 -11.92 6.39
C ASP A 40 -7.59 -13.33 6.60
N ALA A 41 -8.17 -14.12 7.51
CA ALA A 41 -7.78 -15.51 7.72
C ALA A 41 -8.13 -16.39 6.53
N ARG A 42 -9.28 -16.16 5.88
CA ARG A 42 -9.70 -16.87 4.68
C ARG A 42 -8.74 -16.58 3.51
N ASP A 43 -8.41 -15.31 3.31
CA ASP A 43 -7.54 -14.89 2.21
C ASP A 43 -6.09 -15.31 2.44
N ALA A 44 -5.58 -15.14 3.65
CA ALA A 44 -4.25 -15.62 4.03
C ALA A 44 -4.12 -17.14 3.89
N SER A 45 -5.16 -17.90 4.27
CA SER A 45 -5.19 -19.35 4.11
C SER A 45 -5.02 -19.77 2.65
N LYS A 46 -5.73 -19.10 1.73
CA LYS A 46 -5.64 -19.39 0.29
C LYS A 46 -4.25 -19.07 -0.28
N VAL A 47 -3.70 -17.90 0.05
CA VAL A 47 -2.44 -17.42 -0.52
C VAL A 47 -1.23 -18.14 0.07
N LEU A 48 -1.23 -18.35 1.37
CA LEU A 48 -0.08 -18.92 2.08
C LEU A 48 -0.14 -20.44 2.17
N GLY A 49 -1.29 -21.05 1.87
CA GLY A 49 -1.50 -22.49 2.01
C GLY A 49 -1.52 -22.94 3.47
N ILE A 50 -2.01 -22.10 4.38
CA ILE A 50 -2.09 -22.37 5.81
C ILE A 50 -3.50 -22.77 6.22
N PHE A 51 -3.59 -23.54 7.30
CA PHE A 51 -4.88 -23.98 7.82
C PHE A 51 -5.62 -22.84 8.54
N ALA A 52 -6.90 -22.67 8.19
CA ALA A 52 -7.81 -21.77 8.88
C ALA A 52 -8.86 -22.56 9.66
N TYR A 53 -9.10 -22.19 10.89
CA TYR A 53 -10.04 -22.86 11.80
C TYR A 53 -10.93 -21.85 12.51
N GLN A 54 -12.14 -22.28 12.87
CA GLN A 54 -13.04 -21.44 13.65
C GLN A 54 -12.56 -21.38 15.08
N SER A 55 -12.26 -20.18 15.56
CA SER A 55 -11.89 -19.92 16.96
C SER A 55 -12.81 -18.85 17.51
N ARG A 56 -13.71 -19.23 18.42
CA ARG A 56 -14.71 -18.35 19.04
C ARG A 56 -15.55 -17.62 17.96
N ASN A 57 -15.42 -16.29 17.90
CA ASN A 57 -16.21 -15.44 17.01
C ASN A 57 -15.60 -15.28 15.61
N TYR A 58 -14.35 -15.70 15.39
CA TYR A 58 -13.63 -15.48 14.14
C TYR A 58 -13.06 -16.76 13.53
N LEU A 59 -13.12 -16.84 12.21
CA LEU A 59 -12.21 -17.70 11.47
C LEU A 59 -10.79 -17.18 11.73
N THR A 60 -9.87 -18.07 12.09
CA THR A 60 -8.51 -17.71 12.50
C THR A 60 -7.50 -18.55 11.72
N ALA A 61 -6.45 -17.92 11.26
CA ALA A 61 -5.25 -18.59 10.74
C ALA A 61 -4.02 -17.96 11.39
N SER A 62 -2.90 -18.65 11.42
CA SER A 62 -1.70 -18.09 12.04
C SER A 62 -0.42 -18.57 11.36
N VAL A 63 0.62 -17.72 11.45
CA VAL A 63 1.98 -18.00 10.99
C VAL A 63 3.00 -17.65 12.08
N PRO A 64 4.16 -18.32 12.11
CA PRO A 64 5.23 -17.98 13.05
C PRO A 64 5.80 -16.59 12.79
N VAL A 65 6.26 -15.88 13.85
CA VAL A 65 6.86 -14.53 13.72
C VAL A 65 8.18 -14.54 12.94
N VAL A 66 8.93 -15.64 12.96
CA VAL A 66 10.31 -15.74 12.45
C VAL A 66 10.44 -15.42 10.95
N ARG A 67 9.42 -15.71 10.15
CA ARG A 67 9.43 -15.50 8.70
C ARG A 67 8.45 -14.42 8.24
N LEU A 68 8.25 -13.40 9.04
CA LEU A 68 7.30 -12.31 8.75
C LEU A 68 7.46 -11.76 7.33
N HIS A 69 8.68 -11.43 6.92
CA HIS A 69 8.98 -10.86 5.60
C HIS A 69 8.55 -11.76 4.44
N VAL A 70 8.68 -13.10 4.59
CA VAL A 70 8.24 -14.06 3.56
C VAL A 70 6.72 -14.04 3.40
N TYR A 71 5.99 -14.02 4.51
CA TYR A 71 4.53 -14.02 4.50
C TYR A 71 3.99 -12.68 3.95
N VAL A 72 4.54 -11.55 4.42
CA VAL A 72 4.18 -10.22 3.90
C VAL A 72 4.40 -10.15 2.39
N ARG A 73 5.58 -10.56 1.89
CA ARG A 73 5.89 -10.56 0.46
C ARG A 73 4.92 -11.42 -0.35
N ARG A 74 4.55 -12.60 0.12
CA ARG A 74 3.60 -13.48 -0.58
C ARG A 74 2.21 -12.87 -0.65
N LEU A 75 1.72 -12.27 0.44
CA LEU A 75 0.41 -11.62 0.51
C LEU A 75 0.36 -10.37 -0.37
N VAL A 76 1.42 -9.54 -0.34
CA VAL A 76 1.51 -8.34 -1.19
C VAL A 76 1.59 -8.71 -2.67
N LYS A 77 2.36 -9.75 -3.05
CA LYS A 77 2.39 -10.27 -4.43
C LYS A 77 1.03 -10.80 -4.90
N ALA A 78 0.20 -11.27 -3.98
CA ALA A 78 -1.18 -11.67 -4.27
C ALA A 78 -2.17 -10.48 -4.38
N GLY A 79 -1.68 -9.22 -4.23
CA GLY A 79 -2.45 -8.00 -4.42
C GLY A 79 -3.04 -7.40 -3.14
N PHE A 80 -2.71 -7.93 -1.96
CA PHE A 80 -3.21 -7.40 -0.69
C PHE A 80 -2.34 -6.24 -0.19
N ARG A 81 -2.99 -5.25 0.44
CA ARG A 81 -2.34 -4.32 1.35
C ARG A 81 -2.24 -5.01 2.71
N VAL A 82 -1.04 -5.13 3.26
CA VAL A 82 -0.77 -5.89 4.48
C VAL A 82 -0.36 -4.95 5.60
N GLY A 83 -1.10 -4.97 6.69
CA GLY A 83 -0.77 -4.24 7.92
C GLY A 83 -0.19 -5.18 8.98
N VAL A 84 0.98 -4.85 9.51
CA VAL A 84 1.62 -5.60 10.60
C VAL A 84 1.40 -4.88 11.91
N VAL A 85 0.71 -5.54 12.83
CA VAL A 85 0.42 -5.04 14.17
C VAL A 85 1.25 -5.83 15.17
N LYS A 86 2.15 -5.15 15.88
CA LYS A 86 3.01 -5.76 16.90
C LYS A 86 2.54 -5.44 18.33
N GLN A 87 2.92 -6.31 19.26
CA GLN A 87 2.83 -6.05 20.68
C GLN A 87 3.95 -5.07 21.08
N THR A 88 3.59 -3.94 21.68
CA THR A 88 4.55 -2.93 22.16
C THR A 88 5.03 -3.22 23.59
N GLU A 89 4.22 -3.97 24.36
CA GLU A 89 4.55 -4.37 25.72
C GLU A 89 5.07 -5.81 25.77
N THR A 90 6.16 -6.03 26.49
CA THR A 90 6.63 -7.37 26.82
C THR A 90 6.02 -7.86 28.13
N ALA A 91 5.98 -9.19 28.32
CA ALA A 91 5.50 -9.77 29.58
C ALA A 91 6.32 -9.28 30.80
N ALA A 92 7.63 -9.01 30.62
CA ALA A 92 8.50 -8.48 31.65
C ALA A 92 8.15 -7.04 32.05
N LEU A 93 7.92 -6.15 31.07
CA LEU A 93 7.49 -4.77 31.31
C LEU A 93 6.12 -4.71 31.98
N LYS A 94 5.23 -5.62 31.64
CA LYS A 94 3.91 -5.71 32.26
C LYS A 94 3.98 -6.23 33.72
N ALA A 95 4.91 -7.12 34.00
CA ALA A 95 5.15 -7.64 35.35
C ALA A 95 5.81 -6.61 36.25
N SER A 96 6.72 -5.75 35.75
CA SER A 96 7.40 -4.69 36.49
C SER A 96 6.49 -3.50 36.85
N GLY A 97 5.31 -3.39 36.23
CA GLY A 97 4.37 -2.29 36.48
C GLY A 97 4.75 -0.98 35.76
N GLU A 98 5.77 -0.99 34.91
CA GLU A 98 6.22 0.15 34.11
C GLU A 98 5.44 0.34 32.80
N SER A 99 4.38 -0.45 32.61
CA SER A 99 3.53 -0.26 31.42
C SER A 99 2.75 1.05 31.52
N ALA A 100 2.75 1.81 30.45
CA ALA A 100 2.03 3.10 30.33
C ALA A 100 0.52 3.02 30.63
N SER A 101 -0.05 1.82 30.63
CA SER A 101 -1.49 1.57 30.83
C SER A 101 -1.87 1.22 32.28
N GLY A 102 -0.93 1.05 33.22
CA GLY A 102 -1.22 0.80 34.66
C GLY A 102 -2.03 -0.46 34.96
N ASN A 103 -2.38 -1.28 34.00
CA ASN A 103 -3.33 -2.38 34.14
C ASN A 103 -2.62 -3.74 34.19
N LYS A 104 -2.25 -4.22 35.36
CA LYS A 104 -1.51 -5.47 35.61
C LYS A 104 -2.14 -6.75 35.03
N GLY A 105 -3.39 -6.73 34.61
CA GLY A 105 -4.12 -7.89 34.08
C GLY A 105 -4.72 -7.69 32.69
N GLY A 106 -4.51 -6.52 32.05
CA GLY A 106 -5.12 -6.16 30.78
C GLY A 106 -4.47 -6.79 29.54
N LEU A 107 -5.05 -6.52 28.38
CA LEU A 107 -4.51 -6.87 27.08
C LEU A 107 -3.16 -6.17 26.85
N PHE A 108 -2.22 -6.84 26.20
CA PHE A 108 -1.00 -6.21 25.72
C PHE A 108 -1.35 -5.10 24.72
N GLU A 109 -0.71 -3.95 24.88
CA GLU A 109 -0.83 -2.86 23.93
C GLU A 109 -0.27 -3.28 22.56
N ARG A 110 -0.95 -2.86 21.49
CA ARG A 110 -0.61 -3.19 20.11
C ARG A 110 -0.63 -1.96 19.24
N GLN A 111 0.31 -1.90 18.32
CA GLN A 111 0.43 -0.80 17.38
C GLN A 111 0.68 -1.33 15.98
N LEU A 112 0.12 -0.63 14.97
CA LEU A 112 0.49 -0.86 13.57
C LEU A 112 1.92 -0.35 13.37
N VAL A 113 2.84 -1.26 13.06
CA VAL A 113 4.28 -0.95 12.89
C VAL A 113 4.70 -0.93 11.43
N GLY A 114 3.88 -1.44 10.53
CA GLY A 114 4.17 -1.44 9.10
C GLY A 114 2.92 -1.61 8.27
N LEU A 115 2.87 -0.91 7.16
CA LEU A 115 1.86 -1.04 6.11
C LEU A 115 2.60 -1.30 4.80
N TYR A 116 2.34 -2.46 4.21
CA TYR A 116 3.06 -2.94 3.04
C TYR A 116 2.11 -3.07 1.86
N THR A 117 2.51 -2.49 0.76
CA THR A 117 1.83 -2.55 -0.53
C THR A 117 2.84 -2.98 -1.60
N LYS A 118 2.37 -3.17 -2.83
CA LYS A 118 3.25 -3.55 -3.94
C LYS A 118 4.33 -2.49 -4.20
N ALA A 119 3.95 -1.21 -4.06
CA ALA A 119 4.87 -0.09 -4.25
C ALA A 119 5.82 0.11 -3.05
N THR A 120 5.42 -0.23 -1.81
CA THR A 120 6.21 0.06 -0.61
C THR A 120 6.97 -1.15 -0.05
N LEU A 121 6.81 -2.33 -0.65
CA LEU A 121 7.37 -3.58 -0.14
C LEU A 121 8.90 -3.55 -0.03
N ASP A 122 9.56 -3.04 -1.06
CA ASP A 122 11.03 -3.04 -1.12
C ASP A 122 11.65 -1.93 -0.25
N ALA A 123 10.96 -0.81 -0.06
CA ALA A 123 11.38 0.23 0.89
C ALA A 123 11.40 -0.30 2.34
N GLY A 124 10.43 -1.13 2.72
CA GLY A 124 10.40 -1.79 4.03
C GLY A 124 11.47 -2.86 4.22
N ALA A 125 11.90 -3.52 3.15
CA ALA A 125 12.96 -4.54 3.19
C ALA A 125 14.36 -3.92 3.46
N ALA A 126 14.60 -2.70 3.00
CA ALA A 126 15.86 -1.99 3.26
C ALA A 126 16.06 -1.66 4.75
N LEU A 127 14.99 -1.48 5.52
CA LEU A 127 15.03 -1.21 6.95
C LEU A 127 15.20 -2.49 7.80
N SER A 128 14.95 -3.67 7.26
CA SER A 128 15.02 -4.95 7.99
C SER A 128 16.30 -5.75 7.75
N ASN A 129 17.22 -5.30 6.88
CA ASN A 129 18.49 -5.99 6.56
C ASN A 129 19.59 -5.83 7.61
N ALA A 130 19.25 -5.52 8.85
CA ALA A 130 20.19 -5.53 9.97
C ALA A 130 20.42 -6.95 10.56
N GLY A 131 20.25 -7.99 9.79
CA GLY A 131 20.56 -9.35 10.26
C GLY A 131 20.15 -10.46 9.31
N GLY A 132 21.10 -10.99 8.53
CA GLY A 132 21.07 -12.35 7.99
C GLY A 132 20.90 -12.48 6.48
N ASP A 133 21.95 -12.98 5.89
CA ASP A 133 22.14 -13.70 4.62
C ASP A 133 21.19 -13.40 3.44
N GLY A 134 21.77 -12.60 2.54
CA GLY A 134 21.15 -12.19 1.31
C GLY A 134 21.03 -13.31 0.27
N GLU A 135 19.87 -13.86 0.09
CA GLU A 135 19.47 -14.29 -1.24
C GLU A 135 18.99 -13.05 -2.02
N LYS A 136 19.94 -12.44 -2.72
CA LYS A 136 19.64 -11.53 -3.83
C LYS A 136 18.96 -12.36 -4.92
N SER A 137 17.65 -12.47 -4.86
CA SER A 137 16.91 -13.04 -5.98
C SER A 137 17.01 -12.05 -7.15
N SER A 138 17.87 -12.38 -8.09
CA SER A 138 18.19 -11.67 -9.33
C SER A 138 17.03 -11.62 -10.35
N ALA A 139 15.78 -11.80 -9.94
CA ALA A 139 14.62 -11.91 -10.81
C ALA A 139 13.66 -10.70 -10.77
N SER A 140 14.10 -9.54 -10.26
CA SER A 140 13.23 -8.36 -10.15
C SER A 140 13.70 -7.14 -10.97
N TRP A 141 14.27 -7.35 -12.13
CA TRP A 141 14.84 -6.25 -12.92
C TRP A 141 13.83 -5.39 -13.70
N ASN A 142 12.52 -5.69 -13.67
CA ASN A 142 11.54 -4.97 -14.51
C ASN A 142 10.19 -4.70 -13.83
N LEU A 143 10.10 -4.68 -12.52
CA LEU A 143 8.89 -4.23 -11.83
C LEU A 143 9.15 -2.82 -11.32
N SER A 144 8.64 -1.85 -12.06
CA SER A 144 8.50 -0.48 -11.59
C SER A 144 7.75 -0.48 -10.25
N ASN A 145 8.30 0.15 -9.24
CA ASN A 145 7.70 0.28 -7.91
C ASN A 145 6.96 1.63 -7.76
N TYR A 146 6.61 2.26 -8.88
CA TYR A 146 5.92 3.54 -8.84
C TYR A 146 4.52 3.43 -8.26
N LEU A 147 4.27 4.27 -7.25
CA LEU A 147 2.93 4.67 -6.84
C LEU A 147 2.54 5.87 -7.70
N LEU A 148 1.51 5.73 -8.51
CA LEU A 148 1.02 6.78 -9.41
C LEU A 148 -0.27 7.39 -8.87
N CYS A 149 -0.31 8.71 -8.77
CA CYS A 149 -1.50 9.50 -8.49
C CYS A 149 -1.98 10.15 -9.79
N VAL A 150 -3.28 10.06 -10.06
CA VAL A 150 -3.95 10.66 -11.23
C VAL A 150 -5.07 11.57 -10.77
N ALA A 151 -5.04 12.83 -11.19
CA ALA A 151 -6.09 13.81 -10.95
C ALA A 151 -6.58 14.42 -12.26
N GLU A 152 -7.84 14.80 -12.30
CA GLU A 152 -8.46 15.41 -13.48
C GLU A 152 -9.16 16.72 -13.17
N GLU A 153 -9.16 17.60 -14.19
CA GLU A 153 -9.97 18.80 -14.21
C GLU A 153 -10.49 19.05 -15.63
N ARG A 154 -11.72 19.53 -15.76
CA ARG A 154 -12.27 19.91 -17.08
C ARG A 154 -11.52 21.12 -17.64
N ALA A 155 -10.95 20.98 -18.84
CA ALA A 155 -10.21 22.05 -19.51
C ALA A 155 -11.08 22.88 -20.46
N GLY A 156 -12.32 22.47 -20.70
CA GLY A 156 -13.27 23.08 -21.63
C GLY A 156 -13.52 22.21 -22.86
N GLY A 157 -14.73 22.30 -23.44
CA GLY A 157 -15.16 21.44 -24.53
C GLY A 157 -15.10 19.94 -24.19
N SER A 158 -14.48 19.15 -25.07
CA SER A 158 -14.30 17.71 -24.90
C SER A 158 -12.93 17.33 -24.35
N THR A 159 -12.16 18.31 -23.86
CA THR A 159 -10.80 18.07 -23.34
C THR A 159 -10.77 18.06 -21.82
N THR A 160 -9.81 17.31 -21.27
CA THR A 160 -9.59 17.17 -19.83
C THR A 160 -8.11 17.45 -19.54
N ARG A 161 -7.87 18.25 -18.53
CA ARG A 161 -6.54 18.46 -17.97
C ARG A 161 -6.27 17.33 -17.00
N ILE A 162 -5.14 16.66 -17.15
CA ILE A 162 -4.73 15.52 -16.32
C ILE A 162 -3.41 15.85 -15.66
N GLY A 163 -3.39 15.74 -14.34
CA GLY A 163 -2.20 15.82 -13.52
C GLY A 163 -1.76 14.41 -13.10
N LEU A 164 -0.46 14.14 -13.21
CA LEU A 164 0.18 12.91 -12.79
C LEU A 164 1.29 13.21 -11.77
N ALA A 165 1.37 12.38 -10.73
CA ALA A 165 2.51 12.34 -9.83
C ALA A 165 2.85 10.87 -9.56
N ALA A 166 4.06 10.45 -9.86
CA ALA A 166 4.53 9.09 -9.62
C ALA A 166 5.77 9.12 -8.72
N ILE A 167 5.80 8.28 -7.71
CA ILE A 167 6.89 8.18 -6.74
C ILE A 167 7.37 6.74 -6.69
N ASP A 168 8.66 6.53 -6.93
CA ASP A 168 9.32 5.27 -6.57
C ASP A 168 9.77 5.37 -5.11
N THR A 169 9.11 4.61 -4.25
CA THR A 169 9.37 4.65 -2.80
C THR A 169 10.70 3.99 -2.41
N SER A 170 11.33 3.24 -3.30
CA SER A 170 12.61 2.58 -3.05
C SER A 170 13.80 3.49 -3.37
N THR A 171 13.71 4.30 -4.42
CA THR A 171 14.77 5.23 -4.85
C THR A 171 14.52 6.67 -4.40
N GLY A 172 13.25 7.03 -4.14
CA GLY A 172 12.82 8.39 -3.88
C GLY A 172 12.61 9.22 -5.15
N ASP A 173 12.68 8.59 -6.34
CA ASP A 173 12.46 9.28 -7.60
C ASP A 173 11.01 9.73 -7.74
N VAL A 174 10.83 10.97 -8.17
CA VAL A 174 9.52 11.59 -8.37
C VAL A 174 9.37 12.04 -9.82
N LEU A 175 8.34 11.54 -10.48
CA LEU A 175 7.91 11.99 -11.80
C LEU A 175 6.60 12.75 -11.62
N ASN A 176 6.51 13.94 -12.19
CA ASN A 176 5.27 14.70 -12.22
C ASN A 176 5.03 15.33 -13.59
N GLY A 177 3.79 15.66 -13.86
CA GLY A 177 3.45 16.32 -15.12
C GLY A 177 1.97 16.63 -15.23
N GLU A 178 1.68 17.62 -16.04
CA GLU A 178 0.32 18.04 -16.37
C GLU A 178 0.20 18.15 -17.88
N PHE A 179 -0.94 17.75 -18.43
CA PHE A 179 -1.21 17.83 -19.86
C PHE A 179 -2.72 17.84 -20.13
N VAL A 180 -3.08 18.29 -21.31
CA VAL A 180 -4.47 18.25 -21.79
C VAL A 180 -4.64 17.06 -22.71
N ASP A 181 -5.71 16.30 -22.49
CA ASP A 181 -6.02 15.09 -23.24
C ASP A 181 -7.45 15.10 -23.79
N THR A 182 -7.67 14.27 -24.80
CA THR A 182 -8.97 14.08 -25.42
C THR A 182 -9.80 13.01 -24.68
N LEU A 183 -11.01 12.76 -25.14
CA LEU A 183 -11.92 11.78 -24.55
C LEU A 183 -11.32 10.36 -24.52
N GLN A 184 -10.51 9.98 -25.52
CA GLN A 184 -9.90 8.65 -25.62
C GLN A 184 -8.66 8.48 -24.75
N ARG A 185 -8.14 9.55 -24.17
CA ARG A 185 -6.97 9.53 -23.26
C ARG A 185 -5.67 8.95 -23.84
N PRO A 186 -5.28 9.22 -25.10
CA PRO A 186 -4.05 8.66 -25.68
C PRO A 186 -2.79 9.17 -24.97
N GLY A 187 -2.80 10.41 -24.48
CA GLY A 187 -1.68 10.98 -23.74
C GLY A 187 -1.51 10.32 -22.37
N LEU A 188 -2.61 10.00 -21.70
CA LEU A 188 -2.58 9.26 -20.44
C LEU A 188 -2.15 7.81 -20.67
N GLU A 189 -2.68 7.13 -21.69
CA GLU A 189 -2.32 5.76 -22.02
C GLU A 189 -0.81 5.61 -22.25
N SER A 190 -0.23 6.47 -23.08
CA SER A 190 1.21 6.45 -23.35
C SER A 190 2.05 6.59 -22.08
N ARG A 191 1.68 7.50 -21.17
CA ARG A 191 2.40 7.71 -19.90
C ARG A 191 2.24 6.55 -18.94
N LEU A 192 1.04 5.99 -18.85
CA LEU A 192 0.78 4.80 -18.04
C LEU A 192 1.66 3.62 -18.47
N LEU A 193 1.76 3.38 -19.78
CA LEU A 193 2.59 2.31 -20.33
C LEU A 193 4.09 2.55 -20.07
N CYS A 194 4.55 3.79 -20.13
CA CYS A 194 5.94 4.15 -19.83
C CYS A 194 6.27 4.01 -18.34
N ILE A 195 5.40 4.50 -17.44
CA ILE A 195 5.62 4.46 -15.99
C ILE A 195 5.43 3.04 -15.45
N SER A 196 4.48 2.29 -16.02
CA SER A 196 4.14 0.93 -15.58
C SER A 196 3.92 0.81 -14.06
N PRO A 197 2.98 1.58 -13.48
CA PRO A 197 2.86 1.72 -12.04
C PRO A 197 2.48 0.41 -11.34
N ALA A 198 3.02 0.19 -10.14
CA ALA A 198 2.66 -0.92 -9.27
C ALA A 198 1.33 -0.67 -8.53
N GLU A 199 1.02 0.60 -8.25
CA GLU A 199 -0.22 1.05 -7.63
C GLU A 199 -0.68 2.36 -8.25
N ILE A 200 -2.00 2.56 -8.28
CA ILE A 200 -2.64 3.75 -8.85
C ILE A 200 -3.64 4.31 -7.86
N VAL A 201 -3.52 5.59 -7.57
CA VAL A 201 -4.47 6.38 -6.78
C VAL A 201 -5.22 7.33 -7.71
N LEU A 202 -6.53 7.25 -7.74
CA LEU A 202 -7.41 8.11 -8.52
C LEU A 202 -8.02 9.16 -7.60
N VAL A 203 -7.77 10.43 -7.88
CA VAL A 203 -8.31 11.55 -7.09
C VAL A 203 -9.69 11.92 -7.62
N GLU A 204 -10.71 11.76 -6.81
CA GLU A 204 -12.09 12.12 -7.16
C GLU A 204 -12.30 13.65 -7.16
N PRO A 205 -13.11 14.20 -8.08
CA PRO A 205 -13.87 13.53 -9.12
C PRO A 205 -13.00 13.12 -10.33
N ILE A 206 -13.20 11.91 -10.81
CA ILE A 206 -12.49 11.35 -11.97
C ILE A 206 -13.51 10.88 -13.03
N SER A 207 -13.17 11.09 -14.30
CA SER A 207 -14.09 10.78 -15.40
C SER A 207 -14.12 9.28 -15.75
N GLU A 208 -15.26 8.81 -16.22
CA GLU A 208 -15.46 7.43 -16.65
C GLU A 208 -14.46 6.96 -17.75
N PRO A 209 -14.09 7.78 -18.77
CA PRO A 209 -13.08 7.37 -19.75
C PRO A 209 -11.73 7.03 -19.14
N THR A 210 -11.28 7.82 -18.15
CA THR A 210 -10.02 7.57 -17.46
C THR A 210 -10.08 6.30 -16.60
N VAL A 211 -11.16 6.13 -15.85
CA VAL A 211 -11.36 4.91 -15.05
C VAL A 211 -11.38 3.66 -15.93
N ARG A 212 -12.07 3.74 -17.07
CA ARG A 212 -12.18 2.63 -18.04
C ARG A 212 -10.83 2.27 -18.65
N LEU A 213 -10.03 3.25 -19.06
CA LEU A 213 -8.68 3.05 -19.56
C LEU A 213 -7.78 2.37 -18.53
N ILE A 214 -7.75 2.90 -17.30
CA ILE A 214 -6.91 2.38 -16.23
C ILE A 214 -7.32 0.95 -15.87
N LYS A 215 -8.61 0.67 -15.77
CA LYS A 215 -9.11 -0.70 -15.53
C LYS A 215 -8.78 -1.66 -16.69
N ALA A 216 -8.80 -1.20 -17.92
CA ALA A 216 -8.43 -2.02 -19.07
C ALA A 216 -6.95 -2.39 -19.05
N LEU A 217 -6.05 -1.47 -18.69
CA LEU A 217 -4.61 -1.70 -18.65
C LEU A 217 -4.14 -2.44 -17.39
N TYR A 218 -4.72 -2.14 -16.24
CA TYR A 218 -4.20 -2.53 -14.92
C TYR A 218 -5.23 -3.25 -14.02
N GLY A 219 -6.46 -3.43 -14.45
CA GLY A 219 -7.51 -4.06 -13.64
C GLY A 219 -7.33 -5.57 -13.47
N SER A 220 -6.59 -6.24 -14.36
CA SER A 220 -6.37 -7.69 -14.30
C SER A 220 -5.11 -8.10 -15.08
N GLY A 221 -4.66 -9.35 -14.88
CA GLY A 221 -3.54 -9.92 -15.62
C GLY A 221 -2.18 -9.69 -14.96
N LYS A 222 -1.10 -9.85 -15.74
CA LYS A 222 0.28 -9.77 -15.25
C LYS A 222 0.68 -8.38 -14.75
N ASN A 223 0.07 -7.34 -15.33
CA ASN A 223 0.33 -5.94 -14.99
C ASN A 223 -0.70 -5.39 -14.00
N ALA A 224 -1.50 -6.24 -13.37
CA ALA A 224 -2.51 -5.78 -12.43
C ALA A 224 -1.90 -4.90 -11.33
N ALA A 225 -2.38 -3.66 -11.26
CA ALA A 225 -2.04 -2.71 -10.22
C ALA A 225 -3.20 -2.59 -9.23
N ARG A 226 -2.88 -2.27 -7.99
CA ARG A 226 -3.92 -1.89 -7.02
C ARG A 226 -4.43 -0.51 -7.40
N ILE A 227 -5.75 -0.37 -7.52
CA ILE A 227 -6.41 0.90 -7.83
C ILE A 227 -7.18 1.33 -6.59
N GLU A 228 -6.88 2.52 -6.08
CA GLU A 228 -7.58 3.15 -4.96
C GLU A 228 -8.17 4.49 -5.39
N TYR A 229 -9.25 4.90 -4.69
CA TYR A 229 -9.91 6.19 -4.92
C TYR A 229 -9.69 7.05 -3.68
N LEU A 230 -9.36 8.31 -3.90
CA LEU A 230 -9.11 9.28 -2.84
C LEU A 230 -9.91 10.56 -3.11
N THR A 231 -10.64 11.05 -2.13
CA THR A 231 -11.33 12.32 -2.24
C THR A 231 -10.37 13.50 -2.05
N ARG A 232 -10.63 14.64 -2.67
CA ARG A 232 -9.83 15.87 -2.49
C ARG A 232 -9.80 16.32 -1.03
N ASP A 233 -10.89 16.15 -0.30
CA ASP A 233 -10.98 16.50 1.12
C ASP A 233 -10.04 15.63 1.98
N ALA A 234 -9.87 14.37 1.62
CA ALA A 234 -8.93 13.50 2.29
C ALA A 234 -7.47 13.95 2.08
N LEU A 235 -7.15 14.49 0.90
CA LEU A 235 -5.83 15.09 0.61
C LEU A 235 -5.59 16.38 1.41
N ALA A 236 -6.60 17.24 1.55
CA ALA A 236 -6.51 18.48 2.30
C ALA A 236 -6.28 18.26 3.81
N ASN A 237 -6.70 17.10 4.34
CA ASN A 237 -6.56 16.73 5.75
C ASN A 237 -5.28 15.92 6.05
N VAL A 238 -4.41 15.70 5.07
CA VAL A 238 -3.10 15.07 5.31
C VAL A 238 -2.17 16.11 5.91
N GLU A 239 -2.01 16.08 7.22
CA GLU A 239 -0.92 16.80 7.89
C GLU A 239 0.40 16.16 7.43
N LEU A 240 1.16 16.90 6.66
CA LEU A 240 2.56 16.56 6.34
C LEU A 240 3.36 16.78 7.62
N THR A 241 3.47 15.76 8.45
CA THR A 241 4.30 15.77 9.65
C THR A 241 5.74 16.04 9.23
N GLY A 242 6.25 17.24 9.51
CA GLY A 242 7.64 17.65 9.25
C GLY A 242 7.82 18.72 8.18
N VAL A 243 6.81 19.07 7.40
CA VAL A 243 6.85 20.22 6.47
C VAL A 243 5.91 21.30 7.01
N LYS A 244 6.46 22.46 7.43
CA LYS A 244 5.62 23.61 7.76
C LYS A 244 4.90 24.06 6.49
N ALA A 245 3.59 24.25 6.57
CA ALA A 245 2.74 24.66 5.45
C ALA A 245 3.19 26.01 4.82
N GLU A 246 4.01 26.79 5.50
CA GLU A 246 4.57 28.06 5.04
C GLU A 246 5.71 27.90 4.01
N GLU A 247 6.31 26.70 3.87
CA GLU A 247 7.37 26.42 2.89
C GLU A 247 6.86 25.67 1.64
N ALA A 248 5.59 25.30 1.61
CA ALA A 248 4.97 24.78 0.41
C ALA A 248 4.69 25.94 -0.56
N THR A 249 5.75 26.41 -1.21
CA THR A 249 5.61 27.25 -2.40
C THR A 249 4.72 26.48 -3.37
N PRO A 250 3.61 27.04 -3.88
CA PRO A 250 2.84 26.37 -4.91
C PRO A 250 3.80 26.14 -6.07
N LEU A 251 4.10 24.88 -6.37
CA LEU A 251 4.87 24.47 -7.55
C LEU A 251 4.02 24.72 -8.80
N VAL A 252 3.76 25.99 -9.07
CA VAL A 252 3.35 26.49 -10.37
C VAL A 252 4.63 26.75 -11.16
N HIS A 253 5.32 25.71 -11.54
CA HIS A 253 6.29 25.80 -12.61
C HIS A 253 5.64 25.22 -13.87
N THR A 254 5.04 26.14 -14.64
CA THR A 254 4.87 26.00 -16.09
C THR A 254 6.25 26.00 -16.73
N ALA A 255 6.98 24.93 -16.63
CA ALA A 255 8.11 24.67 -17.52
C ALA A 255 7.67 23.54 -18.45
N PRO A 256 7.77 23.71 -19.78
CA PRO A 256 7.60 22.59 -20.69
C PRO A 256 8.67 21.55 -20.33
N VAL A 257 8.23 20.34 -20.00
CA VAL A 257 9.15 19.24 -19.71
C VAL A 257 9.90 18.95 -21.02
N SER A 258 11.11 19.48 -21.10
CA SER A 258 12.03 19.16 -22.18
C SER A 258 12.54 17.74 -21.92
N TYR A 259 12.08 16.79 -22.72
CA TYR A 259 12.58 15.41 -22.73
C TYR A 259 14.01 15.38 -23.29
N THR A 260 15.01 15.82 -22.54
CA THR A 260 16.40 15.85 -23.00
C THR A 260 17.24 14.64 -22.58
N HIS A 261 16.64 13.57 -22.01
CA HIS A 261 17.43 12.40 -21.58
C HIS A 261 16.91 11.03 -22.07
N LEU A 262 16.16 10.99 -23.17
CA LEU A 262 15.95 9.75 -23.94
C LEU A 262 16.57 9.93 -25.33
N THR A 263 17.89 9.98 -25.39
CA THR A 263 18.61 9.68 -26.64
C THR A 263 18.52 8.19 -26.87
N LEU A 264 17.67 7.79 -27.83
CA LEU A 264 17.75 6.45 -28.42
C LEU A 264 19.16 6.23 -28.97
N PRO A 265 19.81 5.10 -28.72
CA PRO A 265 21.07 4.77 -29.35
C PRO A 265 20.84 4.68 -30.88
N THR A 266 21.51 5.51 -31.62
CA THR A 266 21.58 5.44 -33.08
C THR A 266 22.26 4.12 -33.47
N ILE A 267 21.54 3.26 -34.15
CA ILE A 267 22.10 2.06 -34.78
C ILE A 267 22.97 2.53 -35.95
N PRO A 268 24.26 2.22 -36.01
CA PRO A 268 25.05 2.53 -37.21
C PRO A 268 24.61 1.62 -38.33
N THR A 269 24.22 2.24 -39.46
CA THR A 269 23.99 1.58 -40.72
C THR A 269 25.33 1.17 -41.31
N VAL A 270 25.51 -0.11 -41.58
CA VAL A 270 26.56 -0.68 -42.45
C VAL A 270 25.98 -0.87 -43.82
#